data_38034e7cb49c416e86bab1619e4f4f18
#
_entry.id   38034e7cb49c416e86bab1619e4f4f18
#
_cell.length_a   1.000
_cell.length_b   1.000
_cell.length_c   1.000
_cell.angle_alpha   90.00
_cell.angle_beta   90.00
_cell.angle_gamma   90.00
#
_symmetry.space_group_name_H-M   'P 1'
#
loop_
_entity.id
_entity.type
_entity.pdbx_description
1 polymer ?
#
loop_
_entity_poly.entity_id
_entity_poly.type
_entity_poly.pdbx_seq_one_letter_code
_entity_poly.pdbx_strand_id
1 'polypeptide(L)'
;MGQLSRLGPALALAAITVLLLGGGTARVAPSTAAAGVAGTAAGVQVIGGPRTEDVERIVDILTQDLGLPLPAGTRVHVYTTREAFRRGLVKDAAMGEEGADELAAFAIGIARPGRALLNGRLAGGGGGEWLRLVAHELTHVAQFELAGGEGRAEQWLAEGMAEHVAFQALERLDEGSLAMHRRVALVRVQRQPAFAHGRLDLSTLGSPRDFTLRHQREGSVETYHLTFLLADYLIERHGFGAMVEYFSRLKRQPSEAAFLSAFGDSIATFETRALTHLRSVTAQARQN
;
A
#
# COMPACT_ATOMS: atom_id res chain seq x y z
N MET A 1 17.12 -19.83 -14.18
CA MET A 1 16.12 -19.16 -15.05
C MET A 1 14.97 -20.12 -15.27
N GLY A 2 13.92 -20.11 -14.51
CA GLY A 2 12.80 -21.01 -14.78
C GLY A 2 11.85 -21.25 -13.62
N GLN A 3 11.13 -20.21 -13.13
CA GLN A 3 9.91 -20.41 -12.31
C GLN A 3 8.93 -19.23 -12.36
N LEU A 4 9.21 -18.16 -13.12
CA LEU A 4 8.37 -16.96 -13.14
C LEU A 4 7.20 -16.97 -14.13
N SER A 5 7.04 -18.02 -14.94
CA SER A 5 6.03 -18.06 -16.00
C SER A 5 4.64 -18.57 -15.58
N ARG A 6 4.40 -18.82 -14.28
CA ARG A 6 3.16 -19.42 -13.78
C ARG A 6 2.37 -18.60 -12.76
N LEU A 7 2.62 -17.31 -12.64
CA LEU A 7 1.71 -16.43 -11.91
C LEU A 7 0.40 -16.39 -12.69
N GLY A 8 -0.58 -17.16 -12.26
CA GLY A 8 -1.90 -17.20 -12.87
C GLY A 8 -2.60 -15.84 -12.77
N PRO A 9 -3.61 -15.59 -13.61
CA PRO A 9 -4.31 -14.29 -13.68
C PRO A 9 -4.95 -13.85 -12.34
N ALA A 10 -5.11 -14.74 -11.38
CA ALA A 10 -5.68 -14.44 -10.06
C ALA A 10 -4.75 -13.61 -9.15
N LEU A 11 -3.42 -13.63 -9.34
CA LEU A 11 -2.47 -12.81 -8.58
C LEU A 11 -2.37 -11.37 -9.09
N ALA A 12 -2.83 -11.11 -10.30
CA ALA A 12 -2.71 -9.81 -10.94
C ALA A 12 -3.65 -8.73 -10.34
N LEU A 13 -4.59 -9.10 -9.47
CA LEU A 13 -5.67 -8.22 -9.00
C LEU A 13 -5.59 -7.87 -7.50
N ALA A 14 -4.62 -8.37 -6.76
CA ALA A 14 -4.46 -8.02 -5.35
C ALA A 14 -3.43 -6.91 -5.16
N ALA A 15 -3.77 -5.90 -4.38
CA ALA A 15 -2.75 -5.03 -3.80
C ALA A 15 -1.95 -5.86 -2.78
N ILE A 16 -0.64 -5.96 -2.98
CA ILE A 16 0.24 -6.83 -2.20
C ILE A 16 1.28 -5.97 -1.51
N THR A 17 1.23 -5.93 -0.18
CA THR A 17 2.28 -5.27 0.61
C THR A 17 3.37 -6.27 0.96
N VAL A 18 4.60 -5.97 0.54
CA VAL A 18 5.80 -6.72 0.87
C VAL A 18 6.73 -5.85 1.70
N LEU A 19 6.93 -6.20 2.96
CA LEU A 19 7.91 -5.54 3.81
C LEU A 19 9.16 -6.40 3.91
N LEU A 20 10.33 -5.83 3.60
CA LEU A 20 11.61 -6.42 3.98
C LEU A 20 11.86 -6.08 5.45
N LEU A 21 11.68 -7.07 6.32
CA LEU A 21 12.03 -6.96 7.73
C LEU A 21 13.55 -6.77 7.84
N GLY A 22 13.97 -5.59 8.22
CA GLY A 22 15.32 -5.37 8.75
C GLY A 22 15.48 -6.26 9.99
N GLY A 23 16.48 -7.17 9.97
CA GLY A 23 16.61 -8.25 10.94
C GLY A 23 16.73 -7.79 12.39
N GLY A 24 15.64 -7.91 13.10
CA GLY A 24 15.56 -7.83 14.56
C GLY A 24 14.80 -9.05 15.08
N THR A 25 15.50 -10.00 15.71
CA THR A 25 14.90 -11.19 16.28
C THR A 25 14.26 -10.85 17.63
N ALA A 26 13.01 -10.40 17.63
CA ALA A 26 12.20 -10.36 18.83
C ALA A 26 11.52 -11.72 19.05
N ARG A 27 11.82 -12.40 20.14
CA ARG A 27 11.09 -13.59 20.59
C ARG A 27 9.72 -13.18 21.12
N VAL A 28 8.67 -13.51 20.40
CA VAL A 28 7.28 -13.33 20.84
C VAL A 28 6.79 -14.60 21.51
N ALA A 29 6.33 -14.49 22.76
CA ALA A 29 5.63 -15.56 23.45
C ALA A 29 4.24 -15.78 22.80
N PRO A 30 3.76 -17.03 22.65
CA PRO A 30 2.45 -17.28 22.05
C PRO A 30 1.34 -16.83 23.03
N SER A 31 0.56 -15.83 22.64
CA SER A 31 -0.69 -15.49 23.29
C SER A 31 -1.82 -16.30 22.66
N THR A 32 -2.45 -17.15 23.42
CA THR A 32 -3.69 -17.86 23.06
C THR A 32 -4.89 -16.97 23.33
N ALA A 33 -5.07 -15.93 22.52
CA ALA A 33 -6.30 -15.15 22.56
C ALA A 33 -7.34 -15.84 21.65
N ALA A 34 -8.52 -16.10 22.22
CA ALA A 34 -9.67 -16.59 21.47
C ALA A 34 -10.03 -15.55 20.38
N ALA A 35 -10.36 -16.04 19.18
CA ALA A 35 -10.78 -15.19 18.08
C ALA A 35 -12.06 -14.44 18.47
N GLY A 36 -11.90 -13.20 18.90
CA GLY A 36 -13.00 -12.26 19.14
C GLY A 36 -13.37 -11.53 17.84
N VAL A 37 -14.60 -11.09 17.72
CA VAL A 37 -15.03 -10.11 16.70
C VAL A 37 -15.29 -8.81 17.44
N ALA A 38 -14.55 -7.77 17.13
CA ALA A 38 -14.79 -6.41 17.62
C ALA A 38 -15.28 -5.53 16.46
N GLY A 39 -16.14 -4.56 16.72
CA GLY A 39 -16.66 -3.63 15.73
C GLY A 39 -16.19 -2.21 16.03
N THR A 40 -15.85 -1.44 15.00
CA THR A 40 -15.51 -0.01 15.10
C THR A 40 -16.73 0.88 14.92
N ALA A 41 -16.62 2.16 15.26
CA ALA A 41 -17.67 3.16 15.04
C ALA A 41 -18.05 3.30 13.55
N ALA A 42 -17.11 3.04 12.63
CA ALA A 42 -17.35 3.02 11.18
C ALA A 42 -17.96 1.71 10.68
N GLY A 43 -18.34 0.76 11.55
CA GLY A 43 -18.91 -0.53 11.16
C GLY A 43 -17.88 -1.51 10.59
N VAL A 44 -16.60 -1.29 10.80
CA VAL A 44 -15.52 -2.21 10.44
C VAL A 44 -15.44 -3.33 11.47
N GLN A 45 -15.30 -4.56 11.02
CA GLN A 45 -15.18 -5.75 11.89
C GLN A 45 -13.73 -6.24 11.92
N VAL A 46 -13.15 -6.34 13.11
CA VAL A 46 -11.82 -6.95 13.30
C VAL A 46 -11.99 -8.41 13.72
N ILE A 47 -11.35 -9.33 13.01
CA ILE A 47 -11.50 -10.76 13.19
C ILE A 47 -10.13 -11.36 13.49
N GLY A 48 -9.98 -11.90 14.70
CA GLY A 48 -8.75 -12.53 15.16
C GLY A 48 -7.64 -11.56 15.54
N GLY A 49 -6.52 -12.08 16.01
CA GLY A 49 -5.29 -11.37 16.31
C GLY A 49 -5.31 -10.42 17.50
N PRO A 50 -4.11 -9.98 17.90
CA PRO A 50 -3.93 -8.91 18.90
C PRO A 50 -4.09 -7.52 18.26
N ARG A 51 -4.18 -6.48 19.13
CA ARG A 51 -4.13 -5.06 18.75
C ARG A 51 -5.32 -4.57 17.91
N THR A 52 -6.52 -5.01 18.27
CA THR A 52 -7.77 -4.52 17.67
C THR A 52 -7.90 -3.00 17.80
N GLU A 53 -7.50 -2.43 18.92
CA GLU A 53 -7.54 -0.97 19.20
C GLU A 53 -6.70 -0.16 18.18
N ASP A 54 -5.60 -0.72 17.70
CA ASP A 54 -4.81 -0.05 16.65
C ASP A 54 -5.57 0.02 15.33
N VAL A 55 -6.30 -1.06 14.99
CA VAL A 55 -7.13 -1.06 13.78
C VAL A 55 -8.24 -0.01 13.90
N GLU A 56 -8.87 0.10 15.06
CA GLU A 56 -9.90 1.11 15.34
C GLU A 56 -9.36 2.53 15.20
N ARG A 57 -8.21 2.81 15.78
CA ARG A 57 -7.54 4.12 15.65
C ARG A 57 -7.22 4.47 14.19
N ILE A 58 -6.73 3.51 13.40
CA ILE A 58 -6.47 3.72 11.98
C ILE A 58 -7.76 3.94 11.20
N VAL A 59 -8.82 3.17 11.48
CA VAL A 59 -10.14 3.37 10.85
C VAL A 59 -10.65 4.79 11.09
N ASP A 60 -10.54 5.29 12.33
CA ASP A 60 -10.97 6.65 12.68
C ASP A 60 -10.15 7.70 11.91
N ILE A 61 -8.83 7.56 11.82
CA ILE A 61 -7.97 8.46 11.04
C ILE A 61 -8.38 8.45 9.56
N LEU A 62 -8.55 7.27 8.96
CA LEU A 62 -8.88 7.17 7.55
C LEU A 62 -10.24 7.79 7.25
N THR A 63 -11.25 7.54 8.10
CA THR A 63 -12.63 7.95 7.84
C THR A 63 -12.93 9.37 8.30
N GLN A 64 -12.50 9.76 9.49
CA GLN A 64 -12.83 11.06 10.06
C GLN A 64 -11.85 12.15 9.64
N ASP A 65 -10.54 11.87 9.67
CA ASP A 65 -9.53 12.89 9.38
C ASP A 65 -9.23 13.02 7.89
N LEU A 66 -9.20 11.89 7.16
CA LEU A 66 -8.82 11.85 5.75
C LEU A 66 -10.05 11.73 4.81
N GLY A 67 -11.24 11.47 5.35
CA GLY A 67 -12.47 11.38 4.56
C GLY A 67 -12.49 10.20 3.58
N LEU A 68 -11.72 9.15 3.82
CA LEU A 68 -11.69 7.97 2.96
C LEU A 68 -12.88 7.06 3.25
N PRO A 69 -13.65 6.63 2.23
CA PRO A 69 -14.79 5.77 2.43
C PRO A 69 -14.36 4.34 2.72
N LEU A 70 -14.71 3.82 3.88
CA LEU A 70 -14.65 2.39 4.16
C LEU A 70 -16.08 1.83 4.10
N PRO A 71 -16.35 0.81 3.27
CA PRO A 71 -17.68 0.20 3.19
C PRO A 71 -18.14 -0.33 4.54
N ALA A 72 -19.42 -0.13 4.88
CA ALA A 72 -20.00 -0.74 6.05
C ALA A 72 -19.86 -2.27 5.98
N GLY A 73 -19.42 -2.89 7.09
CA GLY A 73 -19.14 -4.33 7.13
C GLY A 73 -17.77 -4.73 6.55
N THR A 74 -16.88 -3.78 6.30
CA THR A 74 -15.46 -4.06 6.01
C THR A 74 -14.88 -4.98 7.08
N ARG A 75 -14.14 -6.01 6.67
CA ARG A 75 -13.55 -7.00 7.57
C ARG A 75 -12.03 -6.90 7.55
N VAL A 76 -11.42 -6.81 8.73
CA VAL A 76 -9.98 -6.87 8.91
C VAL A 76 -9.64 -8.20 9.58
N HIS A 77 -9.08 -9.13 8.81
CA HIS A 77 -8.66 -10.42 9.30
C HIS A 77 -7.19 -10.36 9.72
N VAL A 78 -6.89 -10.68 10.98
CA VAL A 78 -5.53 -10.69 11.51
C VAL A 78 -5.12 -12.13 11.84
N TYR A 79 -4.14 -12.65 11.12
CA TYR A 79 -3.66 -14.02 11.26
C TYR A 79 -2.34 -14.06 12.02
N THR A 80 -2.28 -14.81 13.10
CA THR A 80 -1.12 -14.85 14.01
C THR A 80 0.07 -15.65 13.47
N THR A 81 -0.16 -16.50 12.46
CA THR A 81 0.88 -17.31 11.84
C THR A 81 0.80 -17.24 10.31
N ARG A 82 1.94 -17.47 9.64
CA ARG A 82 2.00 -17.57 8.19
C ARG A 82 1.04 -18.63 7.64
N GLU A 83 0.95 -19.77 8.29
CA GLU A 83 0.07 -20.86 7.88
C GLU A 83 -1.41 -20.49 8.03
N ALA A 84 -1.78 -19.77 9.08
CA ALA A 84 -3.13 -19.23 9.23
C ALA A 84 -3.42 -18.18 8.16
N PHE A 85 -2.46 -17.30 7.85
CA PHE A 85 -2.57 -16.31 6.78
C PHE A 85 -2.76 -17.00 5.42
N ARG A 86 -1.96 -18.03 5.10
CA ARG A 86 -2.12 -18.84 3.89
C ARG A 86 -3.55 -19.42 3.75
N ARG A 87 -4.06 -20.05 4.81
CA ARG A 87 -5.44 -20.54 4.81
C ARG A 87 -6.47 -19.44 4.64
N GLY A 88 -6.20 -18.25 5.22
CA GLY A 88 -7.02 -17.06 5.03
C GLY A 88 -7.05 -16.58 3.59
N LEU A 89 -5.91 -16.61 2.89
CA LEU A 89 -5.84 -16.27 1.47
C LEU A 89 -6.76 -17.16 0.62
N VAL A 90 -6.80 -18.45 0.92
CA VAL A 90 -7.72 -19.37 0.23
C VAL A 90 -9.18 -19.11 0.61
N LYS A 91 -9.47 -19.07 1.90
CA LYS A 91 -10.84 -19.02 2.42
C LYS A 91 -11.47 -17.63 2.31
N ASP A 92 -10.73 -16.62 2.77
CA ASP A 92 -11.26 -15.27 2.98
C ASP A 92 -10.95 -14.31 1.81
N ALA A 93 -9.92 -14.60 0.99
CA ALA A 93 -9.64 -13.89 -0.25
C ALA A 93 -10.02 -14.67 -1.52
N ALA A 94 -10.58 -15.88 -1.39
CA ALA A 94 -10.99 -16.75 -2.49
C ALA A 94 -9.85 -17.04 -3.50
N MET A 95 -8.61 -17.16 -3.01
CA MET A 95 -7.43 -17.43 -3.81
C MET A 95 -7.25 -18.92 -4.02
N GLY A 96 -6.71 -19.34 -5.18
CA GLY A 96 -6.29 -20.73 -5.39
C GLY A 96 -5.13 -21.13 -4.48
N GLU A 97 -5.01 -22.40 -4.11
CA GLU A 97 -3.99 -22.92 -3.18
C GLU A 97 -2.56 -22.54 -3.62
N GLU A 98 -2.20 -22.76 -4.89
CA GLU A 98 -0.88 -22.44 -5.43
C GLU A 98 -0.54 -20.93 -5.27
N GLY A 99 -1.47 -20.06 -5.62
CA GLY A 99 -1.29 -18.61 -5.45
C GLY A 99 -1.23 -18.18 -3.98
N ALA A 100 -1.97 -18.85 -3.11
CA ALA A 100 -1.91 -18.61 -1.67
C ALA A 100 -0.57 -19.04 -1.07
N ASP A 101 -0.01 -20.16 -1.52
CA ASP A 101 1.31 -20.65 -1.09
C ASP A 101 2.42 -19.66 -1.52
N GLU A 102 2.41 -19.25 -2.77
CA GLU A 102 3.35 -18.28 -3.30
C GLU A 102 3.25 -16.95 -2.55
N LEU A 103 2.03 -16.41 -2.41
CA LEU A 103 1.82 -15.11 -1.79
C LEU A 103 2.16 -15.11 -0.31
N ALA A 104 1.75 -16.13 0.45
CA ALA A 104 2.08 -16.26 1.86
C ALA A 104 3.58 -16.38 2.13
N ALA A 105 4.40 -16.70 1.12
CA ALA A 105 5.83 -16.77 1.26
C ALA A 105 6.48 -15.40 1.56
N PHE A 106 5.92 -14.31 1.02
CA PHE A 106 6.54 -12.98 1.09
C PHE A 106 5.58 -11.85 1.52
N ALA A 107 4.27 -11.96 1.24
CA ALA A 107 3.32 -10.91 1.58
C ALA A 107 3.03 -10.87 3.10
N ILE A 108 2.86 -9.65 3.58
CA ILE A 108 2.48 -9.37 4.98
C ILE A 108 1.05 -8.89 5.11
N GLY A 109 0.44 -8.43 4.03
CA GLY A 109 -0.95 -8.05 3.93
C GLY A 109 -1.45 -8.13 2.50
N ILE A 110 -2.75 -8.17 2.34
CA ILE A 110 -3.46 -7.94 1.10
C ILE A 110 -4.80 -7.27 1.37
N ALA A 111 -5.25 -6.46 0.43
CA ALA A 111 -6.59 -5.93 0.41
C ALA A 111 -7.43 -6.52 -0.72
N ARG A 112 -8.73 -6.60 -0.47
CA ARG A 112 -9.80 -6.93 -1.41
C ARG A 112 -10.98 -6.00 -1.18
N PRO A 113 -11.94 -5.88 -2.09
CA PRO A 113 -13.16 -5.11 -1.82
C PRO A 113 -13.81 -5.53 -0.50
N GLY A 114 -13.94 -4.57 0.41
CA GLY A 114 -14.55 -4.74 1.72
C GLY A 114 -13.78 -5.63 2.70
N ARG A 115 -12.50 -5.93 2.47
CA ARG A 115 -11.69 -6.69 3.42
C ARG A 115 -10.19 -6.45 3.30
N ALA A 116 -9.50 -6.53 4.46
CA ALA A 116 -8.04 -6.62 4.54
C ALA A 116 -7.65 -7.91 5.27
N LEU A 117 -6.63 -8.60 4.78
CA LEU A 117 -6.06 -9.80 5.38
C LEU A 117 -4.62 -9.50 5.78
N LEU A 118 -4.31 -9.55 7.07
CA LEU A 118 -3.05 -9.09 7.63
C LEU A 118 -2.30 -10.26 8.30
N ASN A 119 -1.01 -10.36 8.00
CA ASN A 119 -0.12 -11.25 8.73
C ASN A 119 0.29 -10.59 10.05
N GLY A 120 -0.38 -10.96 11.13
CA GLY A 120 -0.24 -10.37 12.46
C GLY A 120 1.12 -10.62 13.15
N ARG A 121 2.09 -11.24 12.49
CA ARG A 121 3.46 -11.36 13.03
C ARG A 121 4.08 -10.00 13.33
N LEU A 122 3.72 -8.97 12.55
CA LEU A 122 4.19 -7.60 12.78
C LEU A 122 3.56 -6.96 14.02
N ALA A 123 2.36 -7.38 14.41
CA ALA A 123 1.69 -6.86 15.61
C ALA A 123 2.50 -7.09 16.91
N GLY A 124 3.38 -8.10 16.93
CA GLY A 124 4.24 -8.39 18.08
C GLY A 124 5.59 -7.66 18.11
N GLY A 125 5.99 -7.00 17.03
CA GLY A 125 7.34 -6.43 16.86
C GLY A 125 7.50 -4.93 17.15
N GLY A 126 6.41 -4.23 17.51
CA GLY A 126 6.44 -2.77 17.76
C GLY A 126 5.45 -1.99 16.89
N GLY A 127 5.10 -0.77 17.33
CA GLY A 127 3.94 -0.02 16.86
C GLY A 127 3.94 0.36 15.38
N GLY A 128 4.98 1.06 14.92
CA GLY A 128 4.94 1.76 13.64
C GLY A 128 4.73 0.87 12.40
N GLU A 129 5.45 -0.25 12.28
CA GLU A 129 5.32 -1.15 11.12
C GLU A 129 3.93 -1.82 11.03
N TRP A 130 3.37 -2.18 12.19
CA TRP A 130 2.02 -2.73 12.24
C TRP A 130 0.98 -1.68 11.85
N LEU A 131 1.05 -0.49 12.43
CA LEU A 131 0.13 0.61 12.14
C LEU A 131 0.20 1.02 10.66
N ARG A 132 1.42 1.08 10.11
CA ARG A 132 1.64 1.34 8.69
C ARG A 132 0.95 0.29 7.82
N LEU A 133 1.13 -1.01 8.13
CA LEU A 133 0.48 -2.10 7.39
C LEU A 133 -1.05 -1.98 7.42
N VAL A 134 -1.63 -1.76 8.60
CA VAL A 134 -3.09 -1.62 8.75
C VAL A 134 -3.60 -0.44 7.92
N ALA A 135 -2.96 0.72 8.00
CA ALA A 135 -3.36 1.92 7.27
C ALA A 135 -3.20 1.73 5.76
N HIS A 136 -2.12 1.10 5.30
CA HIS A 136 -1.87 0.79 3.90
C HIS A 136 -2.97 -0.10 3.31
N GLU A 137 -3.25 -1.24 3.93
CA GLU A 137 -4.25 -2.18 3.40
C GLU A 137 -5.68 -1.62 3.46
N LEU A 138 -6.03 -0.89 4.51
CA LEU A 138 -7.34 -0.24 4.57
C LEU A 138 -7.47 0.89 3.55
N THR A 139 -6.38 1.55 3.17
CA THR A 139 -6.39 2.52 2.07
C THR A 139 -6.75 1.85 0.75
N HIS A 140 -6.22 0.66 0.47
CA HIS A 140 -6.62 -0.10 -0.72
C HIS A 140 -8.10 -0.49 -0.69
N VAL A 141 -8.65 -0.85 0.47
CA VAL A 141 -10.11 -1.09 0.60
C VAL A 141 -10.90 0.16 0.22
N ALA A 142 -10.48 1.35 0.68
CA ALA A 142 -11.10 2.62 0.31
C ALA A 142 -10.94 2.93 -1.19
N GLN A 143 -9.78 2.66 -1.78
CA GLN A 143 -9.54 2.83 -3.22
C GLN A 143 -10.45 1.95 -4.06
N PHE A 144 -10.68 0.69 -3.67
CA PHE A 144 -11.61 -0.21 -4.36
C PHE A 144 -13.05 0.30 -4.27
N GLU A 145 -13.47 0.83 -3.12
CA GLU A 145 -14.78 1.46 -2.97
C GLU A 145 -14.93 2.69 -3.87
N LEU A 146 -13.93 3.57 -3.87
CA LEU A 146 -13.90 4.76 -4.72
C LEU A 146 -13.92 4.39 -6.21
N ALA A 147 -13.13 3.40 -6.63
CA ALA A 147 -13.01 2.99 -8.02
C ALA A 147 -14.13 2.07 -8.52
N GLY A 148 -14.94 1.51 -7.61
CA GLY A 148 -15.96 0.52 -7.93
C GLY A 148 -15.38 -0.84 -8.32
N GLY A 149 -14.23 -1.22 -7.74
CA GLY A 149 -13.56 -2.52 -7.91
C GLY A 149 -12.05 -2.44 -7.98
N GLU A 150 -11.43 -3.60 -8.05
CA GLU A 150 -9.97 -3.79 -8.14
C GLU A 150 -9.42 -3.51 -9.55
N GLY A 151 -8.10 -3.24 -9.64
CA GLY A 151 -7.33 -3.24 -10.89
C GLY A 151 -7.69 -2.12 -11.88
N ARG A 152 -8.34 -1.06 -11.43
CA ARG A 152 -8.75 0.06 -12.28
C ARG A 152 -7.77 1.21 -12.31
N ALA A 153 -6.97 1.35 -11.26
CA ALA A 153 -5.98 2.42 -11.12
C ALA A 153 -4.63 2.01 -11.70
N GLU A 154 -3.82 3.02 -12.00
CA GLU A 154 -2.37 2.82 -12.12
C GLU A 154 -1.84 2.25 -10.81
N GLN A 155 -1.14 1.10 -10.87
CA GLN A 155 -0.67 0.42 -9.64
C GLN A 155 0.28 1.29 -8.84
N TRP A 156 1.21 2.00 -9.50
CA TRP A 156 2.13 2.91 -8.82
C TRP A 156 1.41 4.01 -8.03
N LEU A 157 0.26 4.47 -8.54
CA LEU A 157 -0.50 5.52 -7.86
C LEU A 157 -1.34 4.96 -6.72
N ALA A 158 -1.86 3.75 -6.88
CA ALA A 158 -2.55 3.05 -5.79
C ALA A 158 -1.61 2.79 -4.61
N GLU A 159 -0.44 2.20 -4.88
CA GLU A 159 0.57 1.95 -3.85
C GLU A 159 1.12 3.24 -3.23
N GLY A 160 1.39 4.24 -4.06
CA GLY A 160 1.90 5.53 -3.60
C GLY A 160 0.92 6.27 -2.68
N MET A 161 -0.38 6.26 -2.99
CA MET A 161 -1.41 6.81 -2.11
C MET A 161 -1.51 6.01 -0.81
N ALA A 162 -1.45 4.68 -0.87
CA ALA A 162 -1.51 3.84 0.32
C ALA A 162 -0.33 4.09 1.27
N GLU A 163 0.89 4.24 0.75
CA GLU A 163 2.06 4.64 1.53
C GLU A 163 1.92 6.05 2.13
N HIS A 164 1.46 7.01 1.33
CA HIS A 164 1.26 8.38 1.80
C HIS A 164 0.26 8.43 2.96
N VAL A 165 -0.88 7.77 2.84
CA VAL A 165 -1.90 7.67 3.88
C VAL A 165 -1.35 6.96 5.12
N ALA A 166 -0.61 5.86 4.93
CA ALA A 166 0.00 5.15 6.03
C ALA A 166 0.99 6.03 6.81
N PHE A 167 1.84 6.81 6.12
CA PHE A 167 2.76 7.74 6.80
C PHE A 167 2.04 8.92 7.46
N GLN A 168 0.94 9.40 6.87
CA GLN A 168 0.09 10.39 7.56
C GLN A 168 -0.57 9.81 8.81
N ALA A 169 -1.00 8.55 8.79
CA ALA A 169 -1.55 7.90 9.96
C ALA A 169 -0.50 7.74 11.06
N LEU A 170 0.74 7.34 10.72
CA LEU A 170 1.84 7.28 11.67
C LEU A 170 2.14 8.65 12.31
N GLU A 171 2.13 9.72 11.52
CA GLU A 171 2.33 11.08 12.04
C GLU A 171 1.26 11.49 13.04
N ARG A 172 -0.02 11.17 12.80
CA ARG A 172 -1.13 11.43 13.74
C ARG A 172 -1.07 10.59 15.01
N LEU A 173 -0.36 9.48 14.96
CA LEU A 173 -0.17 8.57 16.09
C LEU A 173 1.15 8.78 16.83
N ASP A 174 1.92 9.82 16.47
CA ASP A 174 3.26 10.13 17.02
C ASP A 174 4.30 9.01 16.81
N GLU A 175 4.09 8.16 15.79
CA GLU A 175 4.98 7.03 15.42
C GLU A 175 5.98 7.40 14.30
N GLY A 176 6.03 8.66 13.91
CA GLY A 176 6.93 9.18 12.87
C GLY A 176 6.42 10.48 12.28
N SER A 177 7.11 11.00 11.25
CA SER A 177 6.64 12.18 10.53
C SER A 177 6.72 11.98 9.03
N LEU A 178 5.78 12.57 8.29
CA LEU A 178 5.77 12.54 6.83
C LEU A 178 7.09 13.11 6.26
N ALA A 179 7.62 14.17 6.87
CA ALA A 179 8.90 14.77 6.49
C ALA A 179 10.08 13.80 6.65
N MET A 180 10.09 12.99 7.71
CA MET A 180 11.11 11.94 7.91
C MET A 180 11.01 10.88 6.81
N HIS A 181 9.81 10.39 6.52
CA HIS A 181 9.59 9.37 5.48
C HIS A 181 9.98 9.89 4.09
N ARG A 182 9.70 11.16 3.75
CA ARG A 182 10.17 11.82 2.52
C ARG A 182 11.69 11.79 2.40
N ARG A 183 12.41 12.16 3.46
CA ARG A 183 13.90 12.14 3.46
C ARG A 183 14.44 10.74 3.23
N VAL A 184 13.91 9.73 3.93
CA VAL A 184 14.31 8.34 3.76
C VAL A 184 14.04 7.88 2.33
N ALA A 185 12.86 8.15 1.79
CA ALA A 185 12.48 7.78 0.44
C ALA A 185 13.38 8.42 -0.62
N LEU A 186 13.71 9.72 -0.49
CA LEU A 186 14.63 10.42 -1.40
C LEU A 186 16.01 9.76 -1.41
N VAL A 187 16.57 9.42 -0.26
CA VAL A 187 17.88 8.74 -0.17
C VAL A 187 17.85 7.38 -0.88
N ARG A 188 16.76 6.64 -0.76
CA ARG A 188 16.60 5.32 -1.40
C ARG A 188 16.43 5.43 -2.90
N VAL A 189 15.55 6.30 -3.37
CA VAL A 189 15.24 6.46 -4.80
C VAL A 189 16.47 6.96 -5.59
N GLN A 190 17.32 7.80 -5.03
CA GLN A 190 18.55 8.25 -5.66
C GLN A 190 19.51 7.12 -6.07
N ARG A 191 19.43 6.00 -5.39
CA ARG A 191 20.28 4.82 -5.64
C ARG A 191 19.74 3.93 -6.75
N GLN A 192 18.52 4.18 -7.23
CA GLN A 192 17.92 3.37 -8.29
C GLN A 192 18.57 3.66 -9.64
N PRO A 193 18.87 2.63 -10.44
CA PRO A 193 19.43 2.81 -11.77
C PRO A 193 18.54 3.65 -12.68
N ALA A 194 17.23 3.47 -12.64
CA ALA A 194 16.26 4.22 -13.44
C ALA A 194 16.36 5.74 -13.18
N PHE A 195 16.49 6.14 -11.91
CA PHE A 195 16.68 7.52 -11.52
C PHE A 195 18.02 8.09 -12.03
N ALA A 196 19.10 7.33 -11.90
CA ALA A 196 20.43 7.71 -12.40
C ALA A 196 20.42 7.89 -13.93
N HIS A 197 19.74 7.00 -14.67
CA HIS A 197 19.61 7.07 -16.14
C HIS A 197 18.59 8.11 -16.64
N GLY A 198 17.86 8.76 -15.74
CA GLY A 198 16.94 9.83 -16.10
C GLY A 198 15.60 9.37 -16.66
N ARG A 199 15.15 8.20 -16.29
CA ARG A 199 13.82 7.68 -16.64
C ARG A 199 13.19 7.03 -15.43
N LEU A 200 11.90 7.27 -15.20
CA LEU A 200 11.13 6.59 -14.15
C LEU A 200 10.46 5.33 -14.71
N ASP A 201 10.13 5.35 -15.99
CA ASP A 201 9.46 4.25 -16.72
C ASP A 201 8.15 3.83 -16.00
N LEU A 202 7.23 4.80 -15.77
CA LEU A 202 5.97 4.58 -15.04
C LEU A 202 5.09 3.53 -15.70
N SER A 203 5.22 3.34 -17.02
CA SER A 203 4.53 2.26 -17.74
C SER A 203 4.86 0.86 -17.19
N THR A 204 6.06 0.68 -16.61
CA THR A 204 6.47 -0.57 -15.96
C THR A 204 6.01 -0.70 -14.51
N LEU A 205 5.24 0.26 -14.03
CA LEU A 205 4.63 0.29 -12.71
C LEU A 205 3.10 0.40 -12.78
N GLY A 206 2.52 0.50 -14.00
CA GLY A 206 1.11 0.79 -14.20
C GLY A 206 0.19 -0.39 -13.87
N SER A 207 0.57 -1.61 -14.19
CA SER A 207 -0.21 -2.81 -13.87
C SER A 207 0.33 -3.55 -12.65
N PRO A 208 -0.50 -4.32 -11.92
CA PRO A 208 -0.05 -5.16 -10.80
C PRO A 208 1.06 -6.13 -11.17
N ARG A 209 0.98 -6.70 -12.38
CA ARG A 209 1.99 -7.64 -12.88
C ARG A 209 3.33 -6.95 -13.11
N ASP A 210 3.33 -5.83 -13.82
CA ASP A 210 4.56 -5.12 -14.16
C ASP A 210 5.19 -4.51 -12.90
N PHE A 211 4.37 -4.02 -11.98
CA PHE A 211 4.79 -3.56 -10.66
C PHE A 211 5.51 -4.68 -9.90
N THR A 212 4.93 -5.88 -9.84
CA THR A 212 5.55 -7.04 -9.19
C THR A 212 6.88 -7.41 -9.83
N LEU A 213 6.96 -7.43 -11.16
CA LEU A 213 8.21 -7.73 -11.87
C LEU A 213 9.30 -6.69 -11.58
N ARG A 214 8.93 -5.41 -11.56
CA ARG A 214 9.87 -4.34 -11.24
C ARG A 214 10.33 -4.39 -9.81
N HIS A 215 9.41 -4.58 -8.87
CA HIS A 215 9.67 -4.78 -7.46
C HIS A 215 10.66 -5.93 -7.18
N GLN A 216 10.50 -7.09 -7.87
CA GLN A 216 11.44 -8.20 -7.75
C GLN A 216 12.83 -7.88 -8.30
N ARG A 217 12.91 -7.07 -9.35
CA ARG A 217 14.17 -6.68 -10.00
C ARG A 217 14.91 -5.58 -9.25
N GLU A 218 14.23 -4.57 -8.77
CA GLU A 218 14.81 -3.34 -8.22
C GLU A 218 14.77 -3.27 -6.69
N GLY A 219 14.02 -4.15 -6.07
CA GLY A 219 13.82 -4.18 -4.63
C GLY A 219 12.46 -3.59 -4.21
N SER A 220 11.91 -4.18 -3.18
CA SER A 220 10.63 -3.79 -2.61
C SER A 220 10.66 -2.38 -2.04
N VAL A 221 11.61 -2.14 -1.16
CA VAL A 221 11.73 -0.85 -0.45
C VAL A 221 11.90 0.30 -1.43
N GLU A 222 12.75 0.13 -2.43
CA GLU A 222 13.03 1.15 -3.44
C GLU A 222 11.80 1.46 -4.30
N THR A 223 11.04 0.44 -4.70
CA THR A 223 9.84 0.61 -5.53
C THR A 223 8.74 1.33 -4.75
N TYR A 224 8.47 0.94 -3.51
CA TYR A 224 7.46 1.61 -2.68
C TYR A 224 7.84 3.05 -2.31
N HIS A 225 9.12 3.32 -2.05
CA HIS A 225 9.57 4.69 -1.83
C HIS A 225 9.40 5.59 -3.07
N LEU A 226 9.65 5.04 -4.27
CA LEU A 226 9.41 5.78 -5.50
C LEU A 226 7.94 6.13 -5.66
N THR A 227 7.05 5.15 -5.52
CA THR A 227 5.60 5.38 -5.67
C THR A 227 5.05 6.34 -4.63
N PHE A 228 5.55 6.25 -3.38
CA PHE A 228 5.24 7.22 -2.34
C PHE A 228 5.62 8.65 -2.76
N LEU A 229 6.85 8.88 -3.20
CA LEU A 229 7.30 10.23 -3.61
C LEU A 229 6.52 10.78 -4.80
N LEU A 230 6.10 9.93 -5.73
CA LEU A 230 5.27 10.32 -6.87
C LEU A 230 3.86 10.74 -6.44
N ALA A 231 3.22 9.96 -5.58
CA ALA A 231 1.91 10.29 -5.03
C ALA A 231 1.96 11.52 -4.13
N ASP A 232 2.99 11.62 -3.30
CA ASP A 232 3.24 12.76 -2.43
C ASP A 232 3.42 14.07 -3.24
N TYR A 233 4.18 14.03 -4.33
CA TYR A 233 4.33 15.17 -5.25
C TYR A 233 3.00 15.59 -5.90
N LEU A 234 2.14 14.63 -6.29
CA LEU A 234 0.80 14.95 -6.79
C LEU A 234 -0.06 15.60 -5.71
N ILE A 235 -0.02 15.05 -4.49
CA ILE A 235 -0.80 15.56 -3.36
C ILE A 235 -0.33 16.97 -2.96
N GLU A 236 0.98 17.23 -2.96
CA GLU A 236 1.51 18.58 -2.70
C GLU A 236 1.04 19.62 -3.72
N ARG A 237 0.89 19.21 -4.98
CA ARG A 237 0.49 20.14 -6.06
C ARG A 237 -1.02 20.33 -6.19
N HIS A 238 -1.79 19.30 -5.98
CA HIS A 238 -3.22 19.28 -6.32
C HIS A 238 -4.12 19.06 -5.09
N GLY A 239 -3.53 18.76 -3.93
CA GLY A 239 -4.25 18.41 -2.72
C GLY A 239 -4.68 16.94 -2.70
N PHE A 240 -4.94 16.43 -1.49
CA PHE A 240 -5.39 15.04 -1.29
C PHE A 240 -6.76 14.76 -1.94
N GLY A 241 -7.63 15.80 -2.01
CA GLY A 241 -8.93 15.69 -2.67
C GLY A 241 -8.84 15.31 -4.16
N ALA A 242 -7.81 15.79 -4.89
CA ALA A 242 -7.59 15.41 -6.29
C ALA A 242 -7.22 13.92 -6.43
N MET A 243 -6.51 13.36 -5.44
CA MET A 243 -6.21 11.93 -5.39
C MET A 243 -7.50 11.11 -5.20
N VAL A 244 -8.36 11.51 -4.27
CA VAL A 244 -9.68 10.87 -4.05
C VAL A 244 -10.54 10.99 -5.31
N GLU A 245 -10.52 12.14 -5.97
CA GLU A 245 -11.25 12.38 -7.23
C GLU A 245 -10.78 11.45 -8.35
N TYR A 246 -9.45 11.24 -8.50
CA TYR A 246 -8.89 10.29 -9.46
C TYR A 246 -9.53 8.90 -9.29
N PHE A 247 -9.48 8.35 -8.07
CA PHE A 247 -10.07 7.02 -7.80
C PHE A 247 -11.58 6.99 -8.05
N SER A 248 -12.30 8.05 -7.69
CA SER A 248 -13.75 8.14 -7.93
C SER A 248 -14.12 8.14 -9.41
N ARG A 249 -13.30 8.75 -10.24
CA ARG A 249 -13.49 8.80 -11.70
C ARG A 249 -13.30 7.44 -12.38
N LEU A 250 -12.51 6.55 -11.79
CA LEU A 250 -12.28 5.19 -12.32
C LEU A 250 -13.56 4.34 -12.41
N LYS A 251 -14.63 4.71 -11.71
CA LYS A 251 -15.95 4.07 -11.90
C LYS A 251 -16.47 4.20 -13.33
N ARG A 252 -16.06 5.26 -14.04
CA ARG A 252 -16.62 5.64 -15.34
C ARG A 252 -15.59 5.92 -16.42
N GLN A 253 -14.32 6.03 -16.07
CA GLN A 253 -13.23 6.42 -16.97
C GLN A 253 -12.09 5.42 -16.93
N PRO A 254 -11.38 5.18 -18.04
CA PRO A 254 -10.08 4.53 -18.02
C PRO A 254 -9.07 5.34 -17.18
N SER A 255 -8.04 4.67 -16.65
CA SER A 255 -7.03 5.23 -15.77
C SER A 255 -6.39 6.51 -16.31
N GLU A 256 -5.93 6.52 -17.56
CA GLU A 256 -5.31 7.71 -18.18
C GLU A 256 -6.26 8.90 -18.26
N ALA A 257 -7.53 8.67 -18.62
CA ALA A 257 -8.53 9.75 -18.70
C ALA A 257 -8.89 10.27 -17.30
N ALA A 258 -8.98 9.41 -16.31
CA ALA A 258 -9.20 9.78 -14.92
C ALA A 258 -8.02 10.60 -14.38
N PHE A 259 -6.78 10.20 -14.71
CA PHE A 259 -5.55 10.89 -14.33
C PHE A 259 -5.51 12.32 -14.93
N LEU A 260 -5.71 12.44 -16.24
CA LEU A 260 -5.78 13.74 -16.92
C LEU A 260 -6.85 14.63 -16.32
N SER A 261 -8.02 14.07 -16.02
CA SER A 261 -9.14 14.83 -15.45
C SER A 261 -8.91 15.30 -14.01
N ALA A 262 -8.17 14.52 -13.22
CA ALA A 262 -7.91 14.84 -11.81
C ALA A 262 -6.71 15.79 -11.64
N PHE A 263 -5.67 15.64 -12.46
CA PHE A 263 -4.39 16.30 -12.27
C PHE A 263 -4.01 17.29 -13.39
N GLY A 264 -4.79 17.35 -14.47
CA GLY A 264 -4.56 18.28 -15.57
C GLY A 264 -3.40 17.92 -16.51
N ASP A 265 -2.71 16.81 -16.30
CA ASP A 265 -1.58 16.34 -17.10
C ASP A 265 -1.80 14.91 -17.58
N SER A 266 -1.17 14.53 -18.69
CA SER A 266 -1.01 13.11 -19.01
C SER A 266 0.01 12.45 -18.10
N ILE A 267 -0.06 11.12 -17.92
CA ILE A 267 0.92 10.35 -17.13
C ILE A 267 2.35 10.60 -17.64
N ALA A 268 2.56 10.65 -18.96
CA ALA A 268 3.87 10.91 -19.55
C ALA A 268 4.40 12.33 -19.25
N THR A 269 3.52 13.35 -19.27
CA THR A 269 3.89 14.72 -18.87
C THR A 269 4.23 14.79 -17.40
N PHE A 270 3.41 14.14 -16.57
CA PHE A 270 3.66 14.03 -15.13
C PHE A 270 5.00 13.33 -14.84
N GLU A 271 5.32 12.22 -15.51
CA GLU A 271 6.58 11.50 -15.34
C GLU A 271 7.80 12.42 -15.53
N THR A 272 7.78 13.21 -16.59
CA THR A 272 8.86 14.19 -16.91
C THR A 272 9.00 15.23 -15.80
N ARG A 273 7.89 15.76 -15.32
CA ARG A 273 7.86 16.78 -14.25
C ARG A 273 8.31 16.19 -12.91
N ALA A 274 7.83 14.99 -12.56
CA ALA A 274 8.18 14.31 -11.34
C ALA A 274 9.69 14.00 -11.28
N LEU A 275 10.26 13.52 -12.38
CA LEU A 275 11.70 13.27 -12.47
C LEU A 275 12.51 14.57 -12.25
N THR A 276 12.11 15.65 -12.88
CA THR A 276 12.75 16.98 -12.71
C THR A 276 12.66 17.45 -11.27
N HIS A 277 11.49 17.33 -10.66
CA HIS A 277 11.26 17.68 -9.25
C HIS A 277 12.15 16.83 -8.32
N LEU A 278 12.09 15.52 -8.44
CA LEU A 278 12.87 14.61 -7.60
C LEU A 278 14.37 14.88 -7.70
N ARG A 279 14.89 15.21 -8.88
CA ARG A 279 16.29 15.59 -9.07
C ARG A 279 16.63 16.92 -8.40
N SER A 280 15.77 17.90 -8.46
CA SER A 280 16.02 19.20 -7.82
C SER A 280 16.05 19.09 -6.30
N VAL A 281 15.07 18.42 -5.70
CA VAL A 281 15.00 18.19 -4.24
C VAL A 281 16.20 17.39 -3.75
N THR A 282 16.61 16.40 -4.53
CA THR A 282 17.81 15.59 -4.27
C THR A 282 19.09 16.40 -4.28
N ALA A 283 19.25 17.32 -5.24
CA ALA A 283 20.42 18.19 -5.32
C ALA A 283 20.50 19.15 -4.12
N GLN A 284 19.36 19.71 -3.72
CA GLN A 284 19.27 20.57 -2.53
C GLN A 284 19.61 19.83 -1.23
N ALA A 285 19.14 18.60 -1.06
CA ALA A 285 19.41 17.78 0.12
C ALA A 285 20.89 17.38 0.29
N ARG A 286 21.71 17.50 -0.76
CA ARG A 286 23.17 17.25 -0.69
C ARG A 286 23.97 18.50 -0.32
N GLN A 287 23.37 19.67 -0.39
CA GLN A 287 24.02 20.95 -0.10
C GLN A 287 23.80 21.43 1.35
N ASN A 288 22.80 20.86 2.01
CA ASN A 288 22.48 21.09 3.43
C ASN A 288 22.97 19.93 4.31
#